data_c5caaf07cddb4a8a545fa37130c3b3f1
#
_entry.id   c5caaf07cddb4a8a545fa37130c3b3f1
#
_cell.length_a   1.000
_cell.length_b   1.000
_cell.length_c   1.000
_cell.angle_alpha   90.00
_cell.angle_beta   90.00
_cell.angle_gamma   90.00
#
_symmetry.space_group_name_H-M   'P 1'
#
loop_
_entity.id
_entity.type
_entity.pdbx_description
1 polymer ?
#
loop_
_entity_poly.entity_id
_entity_poly.type
_entity_poly.pdbx_seq_one_letter_code
_entity_poly.pdbx_strand_id
1 'polypeptide(L)'
;MNGENAKDSPIGIFDSGVGGISVLKALEKELPHENFLFYGDQKNAPYGEKTEEEVRALSLSAYRFLKEHGVKATVIACNTATSAAASFLREKYPEDIIVGMEPAVKPATLFAQKIAEREGECFPHSEEKKILILATESTLKGNRLHHLIDRLKDKGEYILLPAPGIVRLLEEGKGFGEEMQSYLKGLLKPYPKGSVSSIVLGCTHFPFVKKEIEKALGYSIPFFDGAEGTARETAHRLAEKNLLRKTGESKLTLYSSSGDNRLLESFYRLPLSAPL
;
A
#
# COMPACT_ATOMS: atom_id res chain seq x y z
N MET A 1 3.84 19.06 -26.32
CA MET A 1 3.60 19.87 -25.10
C MET A 1 4.94 20.47 -24.72
N ASN A 2 5.03 21.79 -24.48
CA ASN A 2 6.27 22.44 -24.08
C ASN A 2 6.68 21.90 -22.70
N GLY A 3 7.98 21.66 -22.46
CA GLY A 3 8.49 20.95 -21.30
C GLY A 3 8.14 21.55 -19.91
N GLU A 4 7.73 22.82 -19.82
CA GLU A 4 7.22 23.43 -18.58
C GLU A 4 5.80 22.92 -18.23
N ASN A 5 4.91 22.78 -19.20
CA ASN A 5 3.58 22.23 -18.98
C ASN A 5 3.58 20.76 -18.53
N ALA A 6 4.60 19.98 -18.89
CA ALA A 6 4.68 18.56 -18.50
C ALA A 6 4.99 18.37 -17.00
N LYS A 7 5.71 19.31 -16.38
CA LYS A 7 6.01 19.28 -14.95
C LYS A 7 4.78 19.60 -14.09
N ASP A 8 3.87 20.43 -14.59
CA ASP A 8 2.65 20.81 -13.89
C ASP A 8 1.52 19.77 -13.98
N SER A 9 1.66 18.80 -14.91
CA SER A 9 0.73 17.66 -15.00
C SER A 9 0.72 16.86 -13.69
N PRO A 10 -0.44 16.36 -13.24
CA PRO A 10 -0.53 15.66 -11.96
C PRO A 10 0.13 14.29 -12.00
N ILE A 11 0.53 13.80 -10.82
CA ILE A 11 0.78 12.38 -10.58
C ILE A 11 -0.58 11.72 -10.38
N GLY A 12 -0.90 10.74 -11.23
CA GLY A 12 -2.09 9.93 -11.09
C GLY A 12 -1.87 8.77 -10.11
N ILE A 13 -2.79 8.58 -9.19
CA ILE A 13 -2.77 7.48 -8.23
C ILE A 13 -4.06 6.71 -8.40
N PHE A 14 -4.02 5.38 -8.53
CA PHE A 14 -5.25 4.60 -8.42
C PHE A 14 -5.14 3.48 -7.38
N ASP A 15 -6.27 3.21 -6.76
CA ASP A 15 -6.48 2.11 -5.83
C ASP A 15 -7.83 1.44 -6.10
N SER A 16 -8.01 0.22 -5.58
CA SER A 16 -9.30 -0.48 -5.65
C SER A 16 -10.41 0.19 -4.84
N GLY A 17 -10.06 1.07 -3.91
CA GLY A 17 -11.00 1.73 -3.01
C GLY A 17 -10.41 2.92 -2.28
N VAL A 18 -10.69 3.05 -0.97
CA VAL A 18 -10.21 4.17 -0.16
C VAL A 18 -8.78 3.99 0.36
N GLY A 19 -8.27 2.75 0.35
CA GLY A 19 -6.99 2.41 0.99
C GLY A 19 -5.81 3.19 0.44
N GLY A 20 -5.79 3.46 -0.87
CA GLY A 20 -4.72 4.18 -1.56
C GLY A 20 -4.50 5.61 -1.07
N ILE A 21 -5.42 6.17 -0.29
CA ILE A 21 -5.22 7.45 0.41
C ILE A 21 -3.99 7.39 1.34
N SER A 22 -3.66 6.23 1.88
CA SER A 22 -2.43 6.04 2.67
C SER A 22 -1.16 6.30 1.83
N VAL A 23 -1.16 5.87 0.57
CA VAL A 23 -0.06 6.10 -0.38
C VAL A 23 -0.05 7.55 -0.88
N LEU A 24 -1.23 8.13 -1.15
CA LEU A 24 -1.35 9.54 -1.51
C LEU A 24 -0.70 10.44 -0.45
N LYS A 25 -0.98 10.23 0.84
CA LYS A 25 -0.38 11.00 1.94
C LYS A 25 1.14 10.87 2.01
N ALA A 26 1.67 9.69 1.71
CA ALA A 26 3.13 9.51 1.64
C ALA A 26 3.73 10.25 0.44
N LEU A 27 3.03 10.27 -0.70
CA LEU A 27 3.43 11.02 -1.89
C LEU A 27 3.39 12.53 -1.64
N GLU A 28 2.36 13.07 -1.00
CA GLU A 28 2.26 14.49 -0.63
C GLU A 28 3.41 14.92 0.29
N LYS A 29 3.78 14.07 1.24
CA LYS A 29 4.92 14.31 2.15
C LYS A 29 6.26 14.31 1.41
N GLU A 30 6.50 13.36 0.50
CA GLU A 30 7.74 13.22 -0.26
C GLU A 30 7.87 14.26 -1.37
N LEU A 31 6.74 14.64 -1.98
CA LEU A 31 6.64 15.48 -3.17
C LEU A 31 5.68 16.67 -2.95
N PRO A 32 5.98 17.58 -2.00
CA PRO A 32 5.03 18.59 -1.51
C PRO A 32 4.64 19.66 -2.54
N HIS A 33 5.33 19.73 -3.67
CA HIS A 33 5.04 20.67 -4.73
C HIS A 33 4.27 20.06 -5.91
N GLU A 34 4.08 18.73 -5.93
CA GLU A 34 3.42 18.03 -7.02
C GLU A 34 1.90 18.19 -6.98
N ASN A 35 1.27 18.14 -8.16
CA ASN A 35 -0.16 17.99 -8.26
C ASN A 35 -0.53 16.51 -8.25
N PHE A 36 -1.67 16.19 -7.66
CA PHE A 36 -2.14 14.81 -7.53
C PHE A 36 -3.56 14.65 -8.06
N LEU A 37 -3.79 13.52 -8.71
CA LEU A 37 -5.11 13.04 -9.12
C LEU A 37 -5.28 11.63 -8.58
N PHE A 38 -6.18 11.44 -7.63
CA PHE A 38 -6.49 10.15 -7.04
C PHE A 38 -7.77 9.57 -7.63
N TYR A 39 -7.72 8.32 -8.05
CA TYR A 39 -8.87 7.54 -8.52
C TYR A 39 -9.08 6.32 -7.64
N GLY A 40 -10.18 6.28 -6.89
CA GLY A 40 -10.63 5.13 -6.10
C GLY A 40 -11.68 4.34 -6.86
N ASP A 41 -11.40 3.07 -7.21
CA ASP A 41 -12.35 2.22 -7.93
C ASP A 41 -13.33 1.52 -6.98
N GLN A 42 -14.01 2.31 -6.14
CA GLN A 42 -14.91 1.86 -5.08
C GLN A 42 -16.07 1.01 -5.58
N LYS A 43 -16.55 1.27 -6.80
CA LYS A 43 -17.64 0.47 -7.42
C LYS A 43 -17.25 -1.00 -7.60
N ASN A 44 -15.96 -1.27 -7.80
CA ASN A 44 -15.43 -2.59 -8.05
C ASN A 44 -14.62 -3.17 -6.89
N ALA A 45 -14.56 -2.44 -5.74
CA ALA A 45 -13.92 -2.94 -4.53
C ALA A 45 -14.68 -4.16 -3.94
N PRO A 46 -14.00 -5.08 -3.26
CA PRO A 46 -12.54 -5.20 -3.11
C PRO A 46 -11.89 -6.00 -4.27
N TYR A 47 -10.68 -5.61 -4.70
CA TYR A 47 -9.95 -6.36 -5.73
C TYR A 47 -9.39 -7.70 -5.24
N GLY A 48 -9.18 -7.84 -3.95
CA GLY A 48 -8.58 -9.05 -3.36
C GLY A 48 -9.42 -10.33 -3.51
N GLU A 49 -10.69 -10.20 -3.88
CA GLU A 49 -11.64 -11.31 -4.09
C GLU A 49 -11.86 -11.64 -5.57
N LYS A 50 -11.23 -10.90 -6.49
CA LYS A 50 -11.37 -11.04 -7.95
C LYS A 50 -10.27 -11.89 -8.55
N THR A 51 -10.52 -12.42 -9.74
CA THR A 51 -9.51 -13.13 -10.54
C THR A 51 -8.42 -12.16 -11.02
N GLU A 52 -7.25 -12.69 -11.36
CA GLU A 52 -6.15 -11.87 -11.89
C GLU A 52 -6.56 -11.14 -13.18
N GLU A 53 -7.30 -11.80 -14.06
CA GLU A 53 -7.81 -11.24 -15.31
C GLU A 53 -8.76 -10.07 -15.07
N GLU A 54 -9.70 -10.21 -14.13
CA GLU A 54 -10.61 -9.13 -13.74
C GLU A 54 -9.84 -7.94 -13.17
N VAL A 55 -8.90 -8.19 -12.24
CA VAL A 55 -8.08 -7.12 -11.65
C VAL A 55 -7.24 -6.43 -12.72
N ARG A 56 -6.68 -7.17 -13.68
CA ARG A 56 -5.92 -6.62 -14.80
C ARG A 56 -6.78 -5.72 -15.68
N ALA A 57 -8.00 -6.15 -16.02
CA ALA A 57 -8.93 -5.37 -16.83
C ALA A 57 -9.36 -4.07 -16.12
N LEU A 58 -9.69 -4.14 -14.83
CA LEU A 58 -10.04 -2.98 -14.01
C LEU A 58 -8.86 -2.01 -13.87
N SER A 59 -7.65 -2.53 -13.63
CA SER A 59 -6.43 -1.72 -13.54
C SER A 59 -6.11 -1.01 -14.85
N LEU A 60 -6.34 -1.66 -16.00
CA LEU A 60 -6.19 -1.03 -17.30
C LEU A 60 -7.21 0.10 -17.51
N SER A 61 -8.45 -0.09 -17.04
CA SER A 61 -9.49 0.95 -17.11
C SER A 61 -9.11 2.16 -16.24
N ALA A 62 -8.69 1.94 -14.98
CA ALA A 62 -8.22 3.00 -14.11
C ALA A 62 -7.00 3.74 -14.67
N TYR A 63 -6.03 3.01 -15.24
CA TYR A 63 -4.87 3.59 -15.89
C TYR A 63 -5.27 4.49 -17.06
N ARG A 64 -6.21 4.03 -17.94
CA ARG A 64 -6.70 4.83 -19.08
C ARG A 64 -7.40 6.10 -18.61
N PHE A 65 -8.24 6.00 -17.58
CA PHE A 65 -8.86 7.17 -16.97
C PHE A 65 -7.82 8.22 -16.55
N LEU A 66 -6.76 7.80 -15.85
CA LEU A 66 -5.69 8.70 -15.46
C LEU A 66 -4.97 9.32 -16.66
N LYS A 67 -4.69 8.54 -17.71
CA LYS A 67 -4.05 9.04 -18.93
C LYS A 67 -4.91 10.07 -19.67
N GLU A 68 -6.23 9.87 -19.74
CA GLU A 68 -7.18 10.82 -20.33
C GLU A 68 -7.21 12.14 -19.57
N HIS A 69 -6.87 12.12 -18.25
CA HIS A 69 -6.72 13.31 -17.42
C HIS A 69 -5.30 13.92 -17.44
N GLY A 70 -4.43 13.46 -18.33
CA GLY A 70 -3.13 14.08 -18.59
C GLY A 70 -2.09 13.90 -17.51
N VAL A 71 -2.13 12.80 -16.75
CA VAL A 71 -1.13 12.51 -15.71
C VAL A 71 0.26 12.27 -16.31
N LYS A 72 1.32 12.77 -15.65
CA LYS A 72 2.71 12.57 -16.05
C LYS A 72 3.33 11.27 -15.55
N ALA A 73 2.76 10.69 -14.49
CA ALA A 73 3.13 9.40 -13.94
C ALA A 73 1.91 8.73 -13.34
N THR A 74 1.92 7.39 -13.26
CA THR A 74 0.87 6.60 -12.63
C THR A 74 1.44 5.80 -11.48
N VAL A 75 0.83 5.91 -10.30
CA VAL A 75 1.11 5.10 -9.11
C VAL A 75 -0.03 4.12 -8.91
N ILE A 76 0.29 2.84 -8.93
CA ILE A 76 -0.63 1.74 -8.57
C ILE A 76 -0.51 1.54 -7.07
N ALA A 77 -1.40 2.16 -6.28
CA ALA A 77 -1.35 2.09 -4.83
C ALA A 77 -1.78 0.71 -4.31
N CYS A 78 -2.76 0.08 -4.93
CA CYS A 78 -3.26 -1.24 -4.55
C CYS A 78 -2.22 -2.34 -4.76
N ASN A 79 -1.89 -3.11 -3.70
CA ASN A 79 -0.97 -4.26 -3.79
C ASN A 79 -1.51 -5.35 -4.73
N THR A 80 -2.81 -5.65 -4.66
CA THR A 80 -3.47 -6.62 -5.54
C THR A 80 -3.38 -6.19 -7.01
N ALA A 81 -3.70 -4.93 -7.31
CA ALA A 81 -3.59 -4.38 -8.66
C ALA A 81 -2.13 -4.37 -9.15
N THR A 82 -1.18 -4.04 -8.29
CA THR A 82 0.25 -4.08 -8.62
C THR A 82 0.68 -5.49 -9.01
N SER A 83 0.27 -6.50 -8.23
CA SER A 83 0.61 -7.91 -8.51
C SER A 83 0.07 -8.36 -9.86
N ALA A 84 -1.19 -8.04 -10.17
CA ALA A 84 -1.87 -8.50 -11.37
C ALA A 84 -1.53 -7.71 -12.64
N ALA A 85 -1.25 -6.40 -12.52
CA ALA A 85 -1.26 -5.51 -13.69
C ALA A 85 0.02 -4.69 -13.90
N ALA A 86 0.91 -4.52 -12.92
CA ALA A 86 2.04 -3.58 -13.08
C ALA A 86 2.98 -3.98 -14.22
N SER A 87 3.33 -5.25 -14.35
CA SER A 87 4.20 -5.75 -15.44
C SER A 87 3.51 -5.61 -16.80
N PHE A 88 2.24 -6.01 -16.88
CA PHE A 88 1.42 -5.87 -18.08
C PHE A 88 1.30 -4.40 -18.55
N LEU A 89 1.06 -3.47 -17.64
CA LEU A 89 0.93 -2.05 -17.98
C LEU A 89 2.29 -1.47 -18.44
N ARG A 90 3.40 -1.84 -17.80
CA ARG A 90 4.74 -1.38 -18.21
C ARG A 90 5.14 -1.92 -19.58
N GLU A 91 4.81 -3.17 -19.88
CA GLU A 91 5.04 -3.76 -21.20
C GLU A 91 4.22 -3.07 -22.29
N LYS A 92 2.94 -2.78 -22.00
CA LYS A 92 2.03 -2.14 -22.92
C LYS A 92 2.32 -0.64 -23.13
N TYR A 93 2.86 0.04 -22.14
CA TYR A 93 3.17 1.48 -22.13
C TYR A 93 4.60 1.75 -21.64
N PRO A 94 5.62 1.31 -22.40
CA PRO A 94 7.02 1.31 -21.96
C PRO A 94 7.60 2.72 -21.72
N GLU A 95 7.05 3.75 -22.36
CA GLU A 95 7.50 5.13 -22.19
C GLU A 95 6.94 5.82 -20.95
N ASP A 96 5.89 5.25 -20.36
CA ASP A 96 5.20 5.86 -19.23
C ASP A 96 5.87 5.52 -17.89
N ILE A 97 5.83 6.46 -16.95
CA ILE A 97 6.24 6.20 -15.58
C ILE A 97 5.10 5.48 -14.86
N ILE A 98 5.30 4.21 -14.56
CA ILE A 98 4.33 3.37 -13.83
C ILE A 98 5.02 2.77 -12.61
N VAL A 99 4.65 3.25 -11.43
CA VAL A 99 5.16 2.79 -10.13
C VAL A 99 4.11 1.94 -9.45
N GLY A 100 4.47 0.73 -9.05
CA GLY A 100 3.59 -0.16 -8.30
C GLY A 100 4.07 -0.29 -6.85
N MET A 101 3.13 -0.41 -5.93
CA MET A 101 3.41 -0.63 -4.52
C MET A 101 3.86 -2.08 -4.26
N GLU A 102 4.79 -2.25 -3.33
CA GLU A 102 5.21 -3.57 -2.83
C GLU A 102 5.10 -3.63 -1.30
N PRO A 103 4.73 -4.78 -0.72
CA PRO A 103 4.77 -4.96 0.73
C PRO A 103 6.17 -4.73 1.29
N ALA A 104 6.26 -4.05 2.44
CA ALA A 104 7.52 -3.63 3.06
C ALA A 104 8.23 -4.78 3.80
N VAL A 105 8.38 -5.95 3.17
CA VAL A 105 9.01 -7.14 3.77
C VAL A 105 10.48 -6.88 4.06
N LYS A 106 11.22 -6.29 3.11
CA LYS A 106 12.66 -6.01 3.30
C LYS A 106 12.97 -5.10 4.50
N PRO A 107 12.29 -3.94 4.69
CA PRO A 107 12.48 -3.13 5.89
C PRO A 107 12.16 -3.87 7.19
N ALA A 108 11.09 -4.66 7.23
CA ALA A 108 10.72 -5.46 8.38
C ALA A 108 11.79 -6.53 8.71
N THR A 109 12.34 -7.18 7.68
CA THR A 109 13.45 -8.15 7.84
C THR A 109 14.69 -7.49 8.44
N LEU A 110 15.11 -6.34 7.91
CA LEU A 110 16.26 -5.60 8.43
C LEU A 110 16.06 -5.15 9.88
N PHE A 111 14.84 -4.77 10.24
CA PHE A 111 14.49 -4.42 11.61
C PHE A 111 14.59 -5.63 12.54
N ALA A 112 14.03 -6.78 12.16
CA ALA A 112 14.09 -8.01 12.95
C ALA A 112 15.55 -8.48 13.16
N GLN A 113 16.40 -8.40 12.12
CA GLN A 113 17.83 -8.70 12.23
C GLN A 113 18.55 -7.78 13.23
N LYS A 114 18.28 -6.47 13.20
CA LYS A 114 18.88 -5.51 14.13
C LYS A 114 18.47 -5.77 15.58
N ILE A 115 17.25 -6.23 15.84
CA ILE A 115 16.81 -6.63 17.18
C ILE A 115 17.62 -7.86 17.62
N ALA A 116 17.68 -8.90 16.78
CA ALA A 116 18.41 -10.12 17.09
C ALA A 116 19.88 -9.85 17.43
N GLU A 117 20.57 -9.02 16.64
CA GLU A 117 21.96 -8.62 16.88
C GLU A 117 22.16 -7.92 18.24
N ARG A 118 21.21 -7.05 18.64
CA ARG A 118 21.26 -6.34 19.93
C ARG A 118 21.06 -7.25 21.13
N GLU A 119 20.28 -8.31 20.97
CA GLU A 119 19.99 -9.29 22.02
C GLU A 119 21.01 -10.45 22.04
N GLY A 120 21.98 -10.44 21.14
CA GLY A 120 23.01 -11.48 21.03
C GLY A 120 22.48 -12.83 20.52
N GLU A 121 21.31 -12.80 19.84
CA GLU A 121 20.64 -13.99 19.31
C GLU A 121 20.97 -14.22 17.83
N CYS A 122 20.96 -15.49 17.42
CA CYS A 122 21.12 -15.86 16.01
C CYS A 122 19.78 -15.83 15.29
N PHE A 123 19.55 -14.84 14.45
CA PHE A 123 18.41 -14.77 13.54
C PHE A 123 18.71 -15.61 12.27
N PRO A 124 17.78 -16.46 11.74
CA PRO A 124 16.35 -16.48 12.03
C PRO A 124 15.88 -17.53 13.06
N HIS A 125 16.75 -18.16 13.81
CA HIS A 125 16.43 -19.33 14.65
C HIS A 125 15.75 -19.02 15.98
N SER A 126 15.46 -17.76 16.33
CA SER A 126 14.68 -17.43 17.52
C SER A 126 13.19 -17.43 17.21
N GLU A 127 12.39 -18.15 17.97
CA GLU A 127 10.93 -18.24 17.78
C GLU A 127 10.23 -16.87 17.91
N GLU A 128 10.86 -15.91 18.57
CA GLU A 128 10.32 -14.57 18.84
C GLU A 128 10.49 -13.56 17.69
N LYS A 129 11.08 -13.97 16.54
CA LYS A 129 11.49 -13.00 15.51
C LYS A 129 10.79 -13.19 14.17
N LYS A 130 9.66 -13.90 14.17
CA LYS A 130 8.82 -14.07 13.00
C LYS A 130 8.20 -12.73 12.58
N ILE A 131 8.10 -12.52 11.28
CA ILE A 131 7.48 -11.34 10.69
C ILE A 131 6.09 -11.72 10.20
N LEU A 132 5.05 -11.08 10.75
CA LEU A 132 3.68 -11.32 10.32
C LEU A 132 3.34 -10.43 9.12
N ILE A 133 2.98 -11.04 8.00
CA ILE A 133 2.56 -10.34 6.78
C ILE A 133 1.04 -10.43 6.68
N LEU A 134 0.36 -9.32 7.00
CA LEU A 134 -1.08 -9.17 6.79
C LEU A 134 -1.32 -8.66 5.36
N ALA A 135 -2.13 -9.38 4.58
CA ALA A 135 -2.49 -8.94 3.23
C ALA A 135 -3.83 -9.56 2.77
N THR A 136 -4.27 -9.21 1.56
CA THR A 136 -5.38 -9.91 0.91
C THR A 136 -4.91 -11.28 0.42
N GLU A 137 -5.84 -12.23 0.26
CA GLU A 137 -5.49 -13.56 -0.28
C GLU A 137 -4.78 -13.49 -1.63
N SER A 138 -5.28 -12.64 -2.52
CA SER A 138 -4.67 -12.45 -3.84
C SER A 138 -3.22 -11.94 -3.75
N THR A 139 -2.92 -11.00 -2.84
CA THR A 139 -1.55 -10.52 -2.60
C THR A 139 -0.67 -11.63 -2.03
N LEU A 140 -1.19 -12.43 -1.08
CA LEU A 140 -0.44 -13.54 -0.47
C LEU A 140 -0.15 -14.68 -1.44
N LYS A 141 -1.04 -14.94 -2.40
CA LYS A 141 -0.86 -15.94 -3.46
C LYS A 141 0.00 -15.41 -4.63
N GLY A 142 0.23 -14.11 -4.70
CA GLY A 142 0.90 -13.45 -5.83
C GLY A 142 2.40 -13.77 -5.91
N ASN A 143 2.88 -14.11 -7.11
CA ASN A 143 4.29 -14.46 -7.37
C ASN A 143 5.27 -13.36 -6.91
N ARG A 144 4.89 -12.09 -6.98
CA ARG A 144 5.76 -10.97 -6.56
C ARG A 144 6.15 -11.06 -5.09
N LEU A 145 5.18 -11.33 -4.19
CA LEU A 145 5.44 -11.49 -2.76
C LEU A 145 6.31 -12.73 -2.50
N HIS A 146 6.00 -13.86 -3.15
CA HIS A 146 6.79 -15.08 -3.01
C HIS A 146 8.24 -14.88 -3.48
N HIS A 147 8.47 -14.26 -4.64
CA HIS A 147 9.83 -13.93 -5.10
C HIS A 147 10.57 -12.98 -4.15
N LEU A 148 9.85 -12.04 -3.49
CA LEU A 148 10.46 -11.17 -2.49
C LEU A 148 10.87 -11.95 -1.25
N ILE A 149 9.99 -12.83 -0.75
CA ILE A 149 10.25 -13.70 0.40
C ILE A 149 11.41 -14.67 0.09
N ASP A 150 11.41 -15.31 -1.09
CA ASP A 150 12.48 -16.24 -1.50
C ASP A 150 13.86 -15.59 -1.48
N ARG A 151 13.96 -14.33 -1.89
CA ARG A 151 15.23 -13.57 -1.82
C ARG A 151 15.66 -13.24 -0.39
N LEU A 152 14.76 -13.36 0.57
CA LEU A 152 14.96 -13.00 1.98
C LEU A 152 14.85 -14.21 2.92
N LYS A 153 14.61 -15.43 2.40
CA LYS A 153 14.31 -16.63 3.19
C LYS A 153 15.38 -16.96 4.24
N ASP A 154 16.66 -16.70 3.90
CA ASP A 154 17.79 -16.95 4.81
C ASP A 154 18.00 -15.80 5.83
N LYS A 155 17.14 -14.77 5.78
CA LYS A 155 17.22 -13.55 6.59
C LYS A 155 16.03 -13.33 7.50
N GLY A 156 15.02 -14.18 7.47
CA GLY A 156 13.83 -14.05 8.30
C GLY A 156 12.84 -15.20 8.15
N GLU A 157 11.99 -15.35 9.15
CA GLU A 157 10.81 -16.20 9.09
C GLU A 157 9.56 -15.35 8.85
N TYR A 158 8.67 -15.80 7.97
CA TYR A 158 7.50 -15.05 7.52
C TYR A 158 6.23 -15.85 7.73
N ILE A 159 5.26 -15.24 8.40
CA ILE A 159 3.92 -15.78 8.57
C ILE A 159 2.98 -15.00 7.63
N LEU A 160 2.35 -15.70 6.71
CA LEU A 160 1.39 -15.12 5.78
C LEU A 160 -0.02 -15.24 6.37
N LEU A 161 -0.67 -14.11 6.67
CA LEU A 161 -1.99 -14.08 7.29
C LEU A 161 -2.97 -13.29 6.43
N PRO A 162 -3.96 -13.96 5.80
CA PRO A 162 -5.00 -13.28 5.05
C PRO A 162 -5.94 -12.51 5.99
N ALA A 163 -6.23 -11.26 5.66
CA ALA A 163 -7.09 -10.39 6.46
C ALA A 163 -8.14 -9.64 5.60
N PRO A 164 -8.99 -10.36 4.83
CA PRO A 164 -9.96 -9.73 3.91
C PRO A 164 -11.02 -8.90 4.66
N GLY A 165 -11.39 -9.29 5.88
CA GLY A 165 -12.39 -8.58 6.68
C GLY A 165 -12.03 -7.15 7.01
N ILE A 166 -10.73 -6.80 7.11
CA ILE A 166 -10.28 -5.41 7.32
C ILE A 166 -10.71 -4.53 6.15
N VAL A 167 -10.45 -4.98 4.91
CA VAL A 167 -10.82 -4.21 3.70
C VAL A 167 -12.32 -4.01 3.64
N ARG A 168 -13.10 -5.10 3.79
CA ARG A 168 -14.55 -5.03 3.74
C ARG A 168 -15.12 -4.06 4.78
N LEU A 169 -14.71 -4.17 6.04
CA LEU A 169 -15.21 -3.31 7.11
C LEU A 169 -14.86 -1.83 6.87
N LEU A 170 -13.69 -1.52 6.31
CA LEU A 170 -13.30 -0.14 5.99
C LEU A 170 -14.13 0.42 4.83
N GLU A 171 -14.34 -0.34 3.75
CA GLU A 171 -15.16 0.09 2.61
C GLU A 171 -16.66 0.22 2.97
N GLU A 172 -17.13 -0.52 3.98
CA GLU A 172 -18.47 -0.38 4.55
C GLU A 172 -18.60 0.78 5.57
N GLY A 173 -17.51 1.53 5.83
CA GLY A 173 -17.50 2.59 6.86
C GLY A 173 -17.50 2.08 8.31
N LYS A 174 -17.25 0.79 8.53
CA LYS A 174 -17.21 0.11 9.85
C LYS A 174 -15.80 -0.16 10.36
N GLY A 175 -14.82 0.57 9.85
CA GLY A 175 -13.40 0.38 10.15
C GLY A 175 -13.00 0.64 11.60
N PHE A 176 -13.85 1.31 12.36
CA PHE A 176 -13.56 1.73 13.74
C PHE A 176 -14.75 1.36 14.64
N GLY A 177 -14.56 0.40 15.54
CA GLY A 177 -15.61 -0.03 16.45
C GLY A 177 -15.58 -1.51 16.81
N GLU A 178 -16.71 -2.01 17.34
CA GLU A 178 -16.80 -3.37 17.89
C GLU A 178 -16.66 -4.47 16.83
N GLU A 179 -17.20 -4.27 15.63
CA GLU A 179 -17.11 -5.26 14.55
C GLU A 179 -15.65 -5.48 14.14
N MET A 180 -14.89 -4.40 13.94
CA MET A 180 -13.46 -4.47 13.61
C MET A 180 -12.67 -5.12 14.77
N GLN A 181 -12.94 -4.73 16.01
CA GLN A 181 -12.27 -5.29 17.19
C GLN A 181 -12.56 -6.78 17.36
N SER A 182 -13.81 -7.21 17.15
CA SER A 182 -14.19 -8.63 17.20
C SER A 182 -13.46 -9.45 16.13
N TYR A 183 -13.42 -8.93 14.90
CA TYR A 183 -12.71 -9.56 13.79
C TYR A 183 -11.21 -9.68 14.07
N LEU A 184 -10.56 -8.58 14.47
CA LEU A 184 -9.12 -8.55 14.74
C LEU A 184 -8.72 -9.44 15.92
N LYS A 185 -9.50 -9.46 17.02
CA LYS A 185 -9.24 -10.35 18.14
C LYS A 185 -9.29 -11.83 17.74
N GLY A 186 -10.25 -12.20 16.90
CA GLY A 186 -10.32 -13.57 16.38
C GLY A 186 -9.12 -13.92 15.50
N LEU A 187 -8.79 -13.02 14.57
CA LEU A 187 -7.69 -13.17 13.61
C LEU A 187 -6.32 -13.26 14.28
N LEU A 188 -6.07 -12.40 15.29
CA LEU A 188 -4.76 -12.22 15.91
C LEU A 188 -4.56 -13.06 17.19
N LYS A 189 -5.57 -13.79 17.63
CA LYS A 189 -5.50 -14.67 18.80
C LYS A 189 -4.27 -15.60 18.83
N PRO A 190 -3.80 -16.17 17.68
CA PRO A 190 -2.62 -17.04 17.68
C PRO A 190 -1.28 -16.33 17.93
N TYR A 191 -1.27 -14.99 18.00
CA TYR A 191 -0.03 -14.19 18.07
C TYR A 191 0.06 -13.43 19.42
N PRO A 192 0.40 -14.09 20.55
CA PRO A 192 0.62 -13.43 21.81
C PRO A 192 1.88 -12.55 21.76
N LYS A 193 2.05 -11.69 22.77
CA LYS A 193 3.23 -10.82 22.89
C LYS A 193 4.53 -11.65 22.83
N GLY A 194 5.46 -11.23 21.97
CA GLY A 194 6.73 -11.90 21.73
C GLY A 194 6.71 -12.94 20.60
N SER A 195 5.55 -13.42 20.13
CA SER A 195 5.48 -14.41 19.04
C SER A 195 5.87 -13.88 17.66
N VAL A 196 5.82 -12.56 17.47
CA VAL A 196 6.24 -11.88 16.23
C VAL A 196 6.99 -10.59 16.56
N SER A 197 7.98 -10.25 15.73
CA SER A 197 8.83 -9.05 15.91
C SER A 197 8.20 -7.79 15.30
N SER A 198 7.40 -7.97 14.26
CA SER A 198 6.80 -6.87 13.51
C SER A 198 5.66 -7.35 12.61
N ILE A 199 4.85 -6.40 12.14
CA ILE A 199 3.77 -6.65 11.20
C ILE A 199 4.01 -5.87 9.90
N VAL A 200 4.01 -6.58 8.76
CA VAL A 200 3.97 -5.97 7.43
C VAL A 200 2.52 -5.79 7.00
N LEU A 201 2.15 -4.57 6.67
CA LEU A 201 0.83 -4.21 6.17
C LEU A 201 0.84 -4.27 4.64
N GLY A 202 0.51 -5.43 4.10
CA GLY A 202 0.51 -5.73 2.66
C GLY A 202 -0.76 -5.29 1.92
N CYS A 203 -1.52 -4.36 2.49
CA CYS A 203 -2.70 -3.76 1.88
C CYS A 203 -2.78 -2.27 2.26
N THR A 204 -3.17 -1.43 1.33
CA THR A 204 -3.33 0.03 1.48
C THR A 204 -4.33 0.45 2.55
N HIS A 205 -5.29 -0.40 2.86
CA HIS A 205 -6.30 -0.17 3.90
C HIS A 205 -5.74 -0.32 5.32
N PHE A 206 -4.78 -1.20 5.52
CA PHE A 206 -4.35 -1.60 6.87
C PHE A 206 -3.64 -0.50 7.68
N PRO A 207 -2.93 0.47 7.08
CA PRO A 207 -2.38 1.59 7.83
C PRO A 207 -3.41 2.40 8.63
N PHE A 208 -4.69 2.42 8.20
CA PHE A 208 -5.76 3.11 8.92
C PHE A 208 -6.18 2.44 10.22
N VAL A 209 -5.94 1.15 10.37
CA VAL A 209 -6.37 0.36 11.54
C VAL A 209 -5.19 -0.12 12.42
N LYS A 210 -4.02 0.51 12.32
CA LYS A 210 -2.86 0.18 13.18
C LYS A 210 -3.22 0.17 14.67
N LYS A 211 -3.94 1.18 15.14
CA LYS A 211 -4.39 1.28 16.54
C LYS A 211 -5.36 0.17 16.93
N GLU A 212 -6.26 -0.18 16.04
CA GLU A 212 -7.23 -1.28 16.23
C GLU A 212 -6.51 -2.63 16.30
N ILE A 213 -5.46 -2.83 15.48
CA ILE A 213 -4.60 -4.02 15.53
C ILE A 213 -3.88 -4.11 16.88
N GLU A 214 -3.23 -3.04 17.34
CA GLU A 214 -2.57 -3.01 18.64
C GLU A 214 -3.54 -3.24 19.79
N LYS A 215 -4.73 -2.64 19.74
CA LYS A 215 -5.79 -2.85 20.74
C LYS A 215 -6.25 -4.31 20.76
N ALA A 216 -6.36 -4.96 19.62
CA ALA A 216 -6.72 -6.38 19.54
C ALA A 216 -5.63 -7.30 20.04
N LEU A 217 -4.36 -6.98 19.77
CA LEU A 217 -3.18 -7.69 20.28
C LEU A 217 -2.98 -7.49 21.79
N GLY A 218 -3.36 -6.34 22.32
CA GLY A 218 -3.09 -5.94 23.72
C GLY A 218 -1.66 -5.47 23.97
N TYR A 219 -0.86 -5.24 22.93
CA TYR A 219 0.51 -4.71 22.99
C TYR A 219 0.85 -3.91 21.71
N SER A 220 1.84 -3.01 21.84
CA SER A 220 2.38 -2.28 20.68
C SER A 220 3.41 -3.10 19.94
N ILE A 221 3.41 -2.96 18.61
CA ILE A 221 4.29 -3.68 17.70
C ILE A 221 4.68 -2.78 16.51
N PRO A 222 5.92 -2.86 16.00
CA PRO A 222 6.31 -2.14 14.80
C PRO A 222 5.53 -2.56 13.56
N PHE A 223 5.09 -1.57 12.79
CA PHE A 223 4.40 -1.77 11.51
C PHE A 223 5.26 -1.28 10.35
N PHE A 224 5.24 -2.03 9.25
CA PHE A 224 5.89 -1.68 8.01
C PHE A 224 4.89 -1.71 6.86
N ASP A 225 4.81 -0.65 6.08
CA ASP A 225 4.00 -0.58 4.86
C ASP A 225 4.80 0.00 3.70
N GLY A 226 4.29 -0.19 2.48
CA GLY A 226 5.01 0.16 1.26
C GLY A 226 4.87 1.62 0.82
N ALA A 227 4.09 2.45 1.51
CA ALA A 227 3.72 3.77 1.03
C ALA A 227 4.92 4.71 0.85
N GLU A 228 5.81 4.82 1.86
CA GLU A 228 7.01 5.66 1.75
C GLU A 228 7.99 5.15 0.68
N GLY A 229 8.13 3.82 0.54
CA GLY A 229 8.96 3.23 -0.51
C GLY A 229 8.44 3.58 -1.91
N THR A 230 7.12 3.52 -2.08
CA THR A 230 6.44 3.89 -3.33
C THR A 230 6.60 5.37 -3.64
N ALA A 231 6.50 6.24 -2.63
CA ALA A 231 6.69 7.68 -2.78
C ALA A 231 8.13 8.01 -3.22
N ARG A 232 9.14 7.44 -2.57
CA ARG A 232 10.56 7.62 -2.96
C ARG A 232 10.86 7.11 -4.37
N GLU A 233 10.32 5.94 -4.75
CA GLU A 233 10.49 5.42 -6.11
C GLU A 233 9.81 6.35 -7.14
N THR A 234 8.65 6.91 -6.83
CA THR A 234 7.97 7.88 -7.70
C THR A 234 8.82 9.14 -7.88
N ALA A 235 9.37 9.69 -6.79
CA ALA A 235 10.28 10.83 -6.83
C ALA A 235 11.52 10.55 -7.69
N HIS A 236 12.12 9.37 -7.52
CA HIS A 236 13.28 8.93 -8.29
C HIS A 236 12.97 8.87 -9.79
N ARG A 237 11.87 8.22 -10.19
CA ARG A 237 11.46 8.10 -11.60
C ARG A 237 11.14 9.45 -12.26
N LEU A 238 10.49 10.35 -11.53
CA LEU A 238 10.24 11.71 -12.01
C LEU A 238 11.53 12.50 -12.17
N ALA A 239 12.50 12.33 -11.27
CA ALA A 239 13.81 12.97 -11.36
C ALA A 239 14.59 12.47 -12.59
N GLU A 240 14.65 11.17 -12.85
CA GLU A 240 15.29 10.57 -14.03
C GLU A 240 14.74 11.13 -15.35
N LYS A 241 13.44 11.39 -15.42
CA LYS A 241 12.78 11.96 -16.61
C LYS A 241 12.75 13.51 -16.60
N ASN A 242 13.36 14.16 -15.58
CA ASN A 242 13.32 15.63 -15.38
C ASN A 242 11.90 16.20 -15.32
N LEU A 243 10.96 15.47 -14.69
CA LEU A 243 9.54 15.81 -14.57
C LEU A 243 9.14 16.29 -13.17
N LEU A 244 10.08 16.39 -12.21
CA LEU A 244 9.81 16.92 -10.87
C LEU A 244 9.38 18.39 -10.94
N ARG A 245 8.28 18.72 -10.27
CA ARG A 245 7.84 20.07 -9.98
C ARG A 245 8.46 20.50 -8.65
N LYS A 246 9.25 21.57 -8.69
CA LYS A 246 10.08 22.00 -7.54
C LYS A 246 9.48 23.14 -6.73
N THR A 247 8.47 23.80 -7.25
CA THR A 247 7.86 25.01 -6.65
C THR A 247 6.36 25.07 -6.95
N GLY A 248 5.64 25.86 -6.19
CA GLY A 248 4.21 26.09 -6.34
C GLY A 248 3.39 25.28 -5.32
N GLU A 249 2.15 25.65 -5.18
CA GLU A 249 1.19 24.94 -4.32
C GLU A 249 0.72 23.65 -4.98
N SER A 250 0.60 22.59 -4.20
CA SER A 250 0.05 21.32 -4.63
C SER A 250 -1.48 21.42 -4.81
N LYS A 251 -1.99 20.76 -5.85
CA LYS A 251 -3.44 20.61 -6.07
C LYS A 251 -3.79 19.13 -6.01
N LEU A 252 -4.86 18.81 -5.30
CA LEU A 252 -5.41 17.46 -5.20
C LEU A 252 -6.79 17.40 -5.82
N THR A 253 -7.00 16.40 -6.68
CA THR A 253 -8.32 16.05 -7.20
C THR A 253 -8.63 14.60 -6.84
N LEU A 254 -9.81 14.36 -6.26
CA LEU A 254 -10.28 13.02 -5.88
C LEU A 254 -11.40 12.59 -6.83
N TYR A 255 -11.30 11.37 -7.35
CA TYR A 255 -12.34 10.73 -8.14
C TYR A 255 -12.69 9.36 -7.58
N SER A 256 -13.98 9.10 -7.43
CA SER A 256 -14.53 7.78 -7.12
C SER A 256 -15.27 7.21 -8.33
N SER A 257 -15.04 5.95 -8.66
CA SER A 257 -15.81 5.26 -9.70
C SER A 257 -17.31 5.11 -9.35
N SER A 258 -17.67 5.26 -8.07
CA SER A 258 -19.07 5.28 -7.62
C SER A 258 -19.78 6.60 -7.93
N GLY A 259 -19.06 7.66 -8.30
CA GLY A 259 -19.57 9.01 -8.45
C GLY A 259 -19.76 9.78 -7.14
N ASP A 260 -19.42 9.17 -5.99
CA ASP A 260 -19.53 9.78 -4.67
C ASP A 260 -18.17 9.80 -3.97
N ASN A 261 -17.61 10.97 -3.77
CA ASN A 261 -16.29 11.18 -3.16
C ASN A 261 -16.31 11.26 -1.63
N ARG A 262 -17.47 11.25 -0.96
CA ARG A 262 -17.59 11.48 0.50
C ARG A 262 -16.72 10.51 1.31
N LEU A 263 -16.68 9.25 0.91
CA LEU A 263 -15.87 8.25 1.61
C LEU A 263 -14.37 8.51 1.40
N LEU A 264 -13.92 8.83 0.18
CA LEU A 264 -12.52 9.21 -0.10
C LEU A 264 -12.11 10.43 0.73
N GLU A 265 -12.94 11.47 0.75
CA GLU A 265 -12.70 12.69 1.53
C GLU A 265 -12.62 12.41 3.03
N SER A 266 -13.47 11.52 3.55
CA SER A 266 -13.45 11.13 4.95
C SER A 266 -12.12 10.45 5.32
N PHE A 267 -11.65 9.52 4.50
CA PHE A 267 -10.36 8.84 4.68
C PHE A 267 -9.17 9.78 4.50
N TYR A 268 -9.27 10.75 3.59
CA TYR A 268 -8.24 11.76 3.44
C TYR A 268 -8.07 12.65 4.69
N ARG A 269 -9.14 12.91 5.43
CA ARG A 269 -9.11 13.66 6.70
C ARG A 269 -8.62 12.81 7.89
N LEU A 270 -8.68 11.48 7.81
CA LEU A 270 -8.19 10.62 8.90
C LEU A 270 -6.67 10.74 9.06
N PRO A 271 -6.15 10.93 10.28
CA PRO A 271 -4.72 10.87 10.50
C PRO A 271 -4.23 9.43 10.28
N LEU A 272 -3.18 9.25 9.50
CA LEU A 272 -2.38 8.02 9.58
C LEU A 272 -1.54 8.11 10.86
N SER A 273 -1.55 7.06 11.66
CA SER A 273 -0.65 6.98 12.82
C SER A 273 0.78 7.19 12.33
N ALA A 274 1.52 8.09 12.98
CA ALA A 274 2.92 8.33 12.64
C ALA A 274 3.69 6.99 12.66
N PRO A 275 4.66 6.77 11.75
CA PRO A 275 5.61 5.68 11.90
C PRO A 275 6.36 5.89 13.23
N LEU A 276 6.68 4.80 13.90
CA LEU A 276 7.50 4.78 15.11
C LEU A 276 8.91 5.29 14.82
#